data_0a54ba9ebec5bb2899418e40ee4b94a9
#
_entry.id   0a54ba9ebec5bb2899418e40ee4b94a9
#
_cell.length_a   1.000
_cell.length_b   1.000
_cell.length_c   1.000
_cell.angle_alpha   90.00
_cell.angle_beta   90.00
_cell.angle_gamma   90.00
#
_symmetry.space_group_name_H-M   'P 1'
#
loop_
_entity.id
_entity.type
_entity.pdbx_description
1 polymer ?
#
loop_
_entity_poly.entity_id
_entity_poly.type
_entity_poly.pdbx_seq_one_letter_code
_entity_poly.pdbx_strand_id
1 'polypeptide(L)'
;MKSLSAYRDAAWNSLSGNWGSAVVFTLVYFVIACIAGVIDGALTLGSSVVTALLTAPVTYSYNIMFLDNQRSGKAFDVQALFEGYNDYLRITGTYLLMCVYIFLWTLLLVVPGIIKSISYSQTLYVLRDEPSLTYNGAIERSMAMMEGHKMDYFLLILSFIGWYILGIISLGIGFLWINPYVSRTMAIYYEDLKSEYENKTIA
;
A
#
# COMPACT_ATOMS: atom_id res chain seq x y z
N MET A 1 -19.04 -6.94 -2.37
CA MET A 1 -18.22 -5.93 -1.63
C MET A 1 -18.96 -5.40 -0.39
N LYS A 2 -18.24 -5.11 0.71
CA LYS A 2 -18.78 -4.50 1.94
C LYS A 2 -19.04 -3.00 1.77
N SER A 3 -19.82 -2.40 2.69
CA SER A 3 -19.95 -0.93 2.73
C SER A 3 -18.65 -0.27 3.19
N LEU A 4 -18.45 1.02 2.83
CA LEU A 4 -17.23 1.78 3.21
C LEU A 4 -17.02 1.84 4.74
N SER A 5 -18.10 2.02 5.49
CA SER A 5 -18.03 1.98 6.96
C SER A 5 -17.63 0.61 7.48
N ALA A 6 -18.17 -0.47 6.90
CA ALA A 6 -17.86 -1.84 7.32
C ALA A 6 -16.37 -2.20 7.13
N TYR A 7 -15.71 -1.69 6.08
CA TYR A 7 -14.26 -1.87 5.91
C TYR A 7 -13.48 -1.18 7.04
N ARG A 8 -13.83 0.06 7.36
CA ARG A 8 -13.17 0.83 8.41
C ARG A 8 -13.41 0.23 9.80
N ASP A 9 -14.65 -0.18 10.10
CA ASP A 9 -15.00 -0.81 11.37
C ASP A 9 -14.29 -2.16 11.53
N ALA A 10 -14.22 -2.95 10.47
CA ALA A 10 -13.47 -4.21 10.47
C ALA A 10 -11.97 -3.97 10.72
N ALA A 11 -11.37 -2.96 10.09
CA ALA A 11 -9.96 -2.61 10.30
C ALA A 11 -9.70 -2.14 11.74
N TRP A 12 -10.55 -1.27 12.26
CA TRP A 12 -10.46 -0.77 13.64
C TRP A 12 -10.54 -1.91 14.66
N ASN A 13 -11.53 -2.77 14.50
CA ASN A 13 -11.74 -3.91 15.39
C ASN A 13 -10.61 -4.94 15.30
N SER A 14 -10.08 -5.19 14.11
CA SER A 14 -8.98 -6.13 13.91
C SER A 14 -7.64 -5.66 14.47
N LEU A 15 -7.44 -4.35 14.60
CA LEU A 15 -6.27 -3.76 15.26
C LEU A 15 -6.45 -3.68 16.79
N SER A 16 -7.65 -3.91 17.30
CA SER A 16 -7.91 -3.91 18.73
C SER A 16 -7.04 -4.96 19.44
N GLY A 17 -6.28 -4.53 20.44
CA GLY A 17 -5.27 -5.36 21.11
C GLY A 17 -3.87 -5.34 20.47
N ASN A 18 -3.72 -4.90 19.21
CA ASN A 18 -2.44 -4.86 18.50
C ASN A 18 -1.98 -3.43 18.13
N TRP A 19 -2.69 -2.40 18.58
CA TRP A 19 -2.38 -1.01 18.24
C TRP A 19 -0.95 -0.62 18.59
N GLY A 20 -0.46 -1.00 19.77
CA GLY A 20 0.89 -0.66 20.22
C GLY A 20 1.96 -1.17 19.25
N SER A 21 1.89 -2.45 18.88
CA SER A 21 2.83 -3.06 17.95
C SER A 21 2.72 -2.50 16.54
N ALA A 22 1.49 -2.21 16.06
CA ALA A 22 1.27 -1.60 14.76
C ALA A 22 1.83 -0.17 14.68
N VAL A 23 1.69 0.63 15.76
CA VAL A 23 2.24 1.98 15.87
C VAL A 23 3.77 1.95 15.90
N VAL A 24 4.39 1.06 16.68
CA VAL A 24 5.85 0.91 16.72
C VAL A 24 6.38 0.48 15.35
N PHE A 25 5.73 -0.46 14.70
CA PHE A 25 6.07 -0.91 13.35
C PHE A 25 6.02 0.25 12.33
N THR A 26 4.98 1.07 12.41
CA THR A 26 4.81 2.27 11.57
C THR A 26 5.85 3.34 11.88
N LEU A 27 6.21 3.53 13.16
CA LEU A 27 7.26 4.46 13.56
C LEU A 27 8.61 4.06 12.95
N VAL A 28 8.97 2.79 13.02
CA VAL A 28 10.22 2.29 12.42
C VAL A 28 10.20 2.47 10.90
N TYR A 29 9.08 2.18 10.25
CA TYR A 29 8.90 2.46 8.81
C TYR A 29 9.16 3.93 8.47
N PHE A 30 8.62 4.87 9.24
CA PHE A 30 8.87 6.30 9.03
C PHE A 30 10.31 6.70 9.25
N VAL A 31 10.97 6.16 10.27
CA VAL A 31 12.40 6.42 10.51
C VAL A 31 13.23 5.98 9.30
N ILE A 32 12.97 4.78 8.77
CA ILE A 32 13.65 4.28 7.56
C ILE A 32 13.39 5.20 6.37
N ALA A 33 12.13 5.61 6.15
CA ALA A 33 11.78 6.51 5.07
C ALA A 33 12.44 7.89 5.19
N CYS A 34 12.53 8.44 6.41
CA CYS A 34 13.23 9.70 6.68
C CYS A 34 14.72 9.57 6.40
N ILE A 35 15.37 8.50 6.85
CA ILE A 35 16.80 8.25 6.59
C ILE A 35 17.05 8.15 5.08
N ALA A 36 16.22 7.41 4.35
CA ALA A 36 16.33 7.30 2.89
C ALA A 36 16.17 8.66 2.20
N GLY A 37 15.24 9.50 2.66
CA GLY A 37 15.04 10.85 2.14
C GLY A 37 16.24 11.78 2.40
N VAL A 38 16.88 11.68 3.57
CA VAL A 38 18.10 12.45 3.89
C VAL A 38 19.25 12.00 2.99
N ILE A 39 19.43 10.70 2.78
CA ILE A 39 20.47 10.16 1.89
C ILE A 39 20.25 10.64 0.46
N ASP A 40 19.02 10.58 -0.03
CA ASP A 40 18.68 11.04 -1.39
C ASP A 40 18.93 12.55 -1.56
N GLY A 41 18.52 13.36 -0.59
CA GLY A 41 18.79 14.80 -0.60
C GLY A 41 20.27 15.14 -0.65
N ALA A 42 21.10 14.35 0.05
CA ALA A 42 22.54 14.53 0.07
C ALA A 42 23.25 14.07 -1.21
N LEU A 43 22.77 13.00 -1.85
CA LEU A 43 23.43 12.38 -3.01
C LEU A 43 22.93 12.90 -4.36
N THR A 44 21.65 13.22 -4.47
CA THR A 44 20.99 13.44 -5.77
C THR A 44 20.24 14.78 -5.86
N LEU A 45 20.46 15.69 -4.90
CA LEU A 45 19.75 16.96 -4.81
C LEU A 45 18.22 16.81 -4.76
N GLY A 46 17.74 15.69 -4.18
CA GLY A 46 16.30 15.47 -3.98
C GLY A 46 15.57 14.93 -5.20
N SER A 47 16.24 14.14 -6.07
CA SER A 47 15.61 13.53 -7.25
C SER A 47 14.53 12.49 -6.90
N SER A 48 14.44 12.07 -5.66
CA SER A 48 13.54 11.01 -5.14
C SER A 48 13.78 9.60 -5.72
N VAL A 49 14.77 9.42 -6.58
CA VAL A 49 15.09 8.12 -7.17
C VAL A 49 15.74 7.19 -6.16
N VAL A 50 16.74 7.68 -5.41
CA VAL A 50 17.42 6.89 -4.37
C VAL A 50 16.43 6.53 -3.26
N THR A 51 15.59 7.49 -2.84
CA THR A 51 14.51 7.21 -1.89
C THR A 51 13.61 6.09 -2.40
N ALA A 52 13.13 6.16 -3.65
CA ALA A 52 12.27 5.13 -4.23
C ALA A 52 12.93 3.75 -4.28
N LEU A 53 14.21 3.68 -4.68
CA LEU A 53 14.98 2.43 -4.72
C LEU A 53 15.15 1.80 -3.33
N LEU A 54 15.42 2.61 -2.32
CA LEU A 54 15.63 2.13 -0.96
C LEU A 54 14.31 1.77 -0.25
N THR A 55 13.24 2.54 -0.50
CA THR A 55 11.99 2.37 0.26
C THR A 55 10.97 1.45 -0.41
N ALA A 56 11.08 1.16 -1.72
CA ALA A 56 10.11 0.29 -2.41
C ALA A 56 9.95 -1.08 -1.73
N PRO A 57 11.02 -1.85 -1.42
CA PRO A 57 10.88 -3.14 -0.73
C PRO A 57 10.35 -2.97 0.70
N VAL A 58 10.70 -1.89 1.39
CA VAL A 58 10.21 -1.60 2.75
C VAL A 58 8.72 -1.25 2.71
N THR A 59 8.29 -0.45 1.74
CA THR A 59 6.87 -0.10 1.53
C THR A 59 6.04 -1.34 1.18
N TYR A 60 6.58 -2.23 0.35
CA TYR A 60 5.98 -3.52 0.07
C TYR A 60 5.79 -4.30 1.37
N SER A 61 6.87 -4.55 2.11
CA SER A 61 6.84 -5.32 3.36
C SER A 61 5.90 -4.71 4.41
N TYR A 62 5.87 -3.37 4.49
CA TYR A 62 4.96 -2.66 5.38
C TYR A 62 3.49 -3.01 5.08
N ASN A 63 3.05 -2.91 3.84
CA ASN A 63 1.67 -3.21 3.47
C ASN A 63 1.35 -4.71 3.60
N ILE A 64 2.28 -5.57 3.20
CA ILE A 64 2.10 -7.03 3.28
C ILE A 64 2.00 -7.51 4.73
N MET A 65 2.71 -6.88 5.67
CA MET A 65 2.62 -7.23 7.08
C MET A 65 1.18 -7.08 7.63
N PHE A 66 0.44 -6.05 7.19
CA PHE A 66 -0.96 -5.90 7.59
C PHE A 66 -1.86 -6.98 6.98
N LEU A 67 -1.55 -7.43 5.76
CA LEU A 67 -2.23 -8.55 5.12
C LEU A 67 -1.93 -9.88 5.83
N ASP A 68 -0.66 -10.17 6.08
CA ASP A 68 -0.22 -11.40 6.76
C ASP A 68 -0.75 -11.47 8.20
N ASN A 69 -0.72 -10.35 8.93
CA ASN A 69 -1.31 -10.28 10.27
C ASN A 69 -2.83 -10.56 10.23
N GLN A 70 -3.53 -10.08 9.20
CA GLN A 70 -4.96 -10.36 9.05
C GLN A 70 -5.25 -11.83 8.76
N ARG A 71 -4.43 -12.47 7.92
CA ARG A 71 -4.61 -13.86 7.49
C ARG A 71 -4.25 -14.88 8.56
N SER A 72 -3.15 -14.64 9.26
CA SER A 72 -2.52 -15.63 10.13
C SER A 72 -2.34 -15.19 11.58
N GLY A 73 -2.69 -13.94 11.91
CA GLY A 73 -2.41 -13.38 13.24
C GLY A 73 -0.92 -13.13 13.50
N LYS A 74 -0.06 -13.17 12.46
CA LYS A 74 1.39 -12.92 12.59
C LYS A 74 1.63 -11.61 13.32
N ALA A 75 2.43 -11.64 14.37
CA ALA A 75 2.76 -10.43 15.15
C ALA A 75 3.53 -9.41 14.29
N PHE A 76 3.34 -8.11 14.57
CA PHE A 76 4.13 -7.06 13.93
C PHE A 76 5.58 -7.16 14.39
N ASP A 77 6.45 -7.56 13.47
CA ASP A 77 7.88 -7.69 13.69
C ASP A 77 8.64 -6.68 12.81
N VAL A 78 9.54 -5.92 13.42
CA VAL A 78 10.36 -4.94 12.70
C VAL A 78 11.22 -5.61 11.62
N GLN A 79 11.66 -6.84 11.83
CA GLN A 79 12.44 -7.60 10.85
C GLN A 79 11.63 -7.85 9.56
N ALA A 80 10.31 -7.98 9.67
CA ALA A 80 9.44 -8.16 8.52
C ALA A 80 9.49 -6.98 7.53
N LEU A 81 9.88 -5.77 7.97
CA LEU A 81 10.08 -4.61 7.06
C LEU A 81 11.17 -4.87 6.00
N PHE A 82 12.09 -5.78 6.27
CA PHE A 82 13.21 -6.09 5.38
C PHE A 82 12.95 -7.34 4.51
N GLU A 83 11.84 -8.05 4.71
CA GLU A 83 11.51 -9.24 3.90
C GLU A 83 11.43 -8.93 2.39
N GLY A 84 10.98 -7.74 2.01
CA GLY A 84 10.93 -7.31 0.60
C GLY A 84 12.28 -7.23 -0.11
N TYR A 85 13.39 -7.15 0.64
CA TYR A 85 14.72 -7.18 0.05
C TYR A 85 15.12 -8.58 -0.45
N ASN A 86 14.48 -9.65 0.02
CA ASN A 86 14.73 -11.00 -0.48
C ASN A 86 14.37 -11.17 -1.96
N ASP A 87 13.45 -10.34 -2.46
CA ASP A 87 13.03 -10.34 -3.86
C ASP A 87 13.11 -8.91 -4.44
N TYR A 88 14.24 -8.27 -4.17
CA TYR A 88 14.46 -6.85 -4.43
C TYR A 88 14.15 -6.45 -5.88
N LEU A 89 14.70 -7.19 -6.85
CA LEU A 89 14.56 -6.80 -8.26
C LEU A 89 13.12 -6.87 -8.74
N ARG A 90 12.38 -7.90 -8.36
CA ARG A 90 10.98 -8.06 -8.75
C ARG A 90 10.10 -6.97 -8.13
N ILE A 91 10.24 -6.75 -6.82
CA ILE A 91 9.42 -5.79 -6.08
C ILE A 91 9.75 -4.36 -6.52
N THR A 92 11.03 -4.00 -6.48
CA THR A 92 11.47 -2.64 -6.83
C THR A 92 11.25 -2.34 -8.31
N GLY A 93 11.52 -3.29 -9.19
CA GLY A 93 11.29 -3.14 -10.62
C GLY A 93 9.80 -2.95 -10.95
N THR A 94 8.91 -3.71 -10.32
CA THR A 94 7.46 -3.53 -10.50
C THR A 94 7.00 -2.19 -9.94
N TYR A 95 7.50 -1.78 -8.77
CA TYR A 95 7.17 -0.50 -8.16
C TYR A 95 7.61 0.68 -9.05
N LEU A 96 8.83 0.65 -9.57
CA LEU A 96 9.34 1.68 -10.47
C LEU A 96 8.55 1.72 -11.78
N LEU A 97 8.25 0.57 -12.37
CA LEU A 97 7.44 0.51 -13.59
C LEU A 97 6.04 1.11 -13.36
N MET A 98 5.44 0.81 -12.23
CA MET A 98 4.16 1.40 -11.82
C MET A 98 4.27 2.94 -11.69
N CYS A 99 5.33 3.44 -11.07
CA CYS A 99 5.58 4.88 -10.95
C CYS A 99 5.75 5.54 -12.33
N VAL A 100 6.49 4.91 -13.24
CA VAL A 100 6.66 5.40 -14.62
C VAL A 100 5.32 5.47 -15.34
N TYR A 101 4.50 4.43 -15.26
CA TYR A 101 3.18 4.44 -15.89
C TYR A 101 2.26 5.52 -15.30
N ILE A 102 2.22 5.67 -13.99
CA ILE A 102 1.42 6.73 -13.35
C ILE A 102 1.91 8.12 -13.80
N PHE A 103 3.24 8.32 -13.83
CA PHE A 103 3.83 9.58 -14.28
C PHE A 103 3.46 9.91 -15.73
N LEU A 104 3.58 8.95 -16.64
CA LEU A 104 3.23 9.14 -18.06
C LEU A 104 1.73 9.46 -18.25
N TRP A 105 0.85 8.76 -17.53
CA TRP A 105 -0.58 9.04 -17.57
C TRP A 105 -0.92 10.40 -16.99
N THR A 106 -0.23 10.82 -15.91
CA THR A 106 -0.42 12.13 -15.27
C THR A 106 0.11 13.26 -16.16
N LEU A 107 1.20 13.01 -16.89
CA LEU A 107 1.75 13.96 -17.87
C LEU A 107 0.77 14.18 -19.04
N LEU A 108 0.08 13.13 -19.45
CA LEU A 108 -0.95 13.25 -20.50
C LEU A 108 -2.15 14.05 -20.00
N LEU A 109 -2.74 13.66 -18.88
CA LEU A 109 -3.85 14.33 -18.18
C LEU A 109 -3.89 13.88 -16.72
N VAL A 110 -4.16 14.79 -15.80
CA VAL A 110 -4.22 14.51 -14.35
C VAL A 110 -5.29 13.47 -14.01
N VAL A 111 -6.49 13.58 -14.60
CA VAL A 111 -7.61 12.67 -14.30
C VAL A 111 -7.30 11.22 -14.71
N PRO A 112 -6.82 10.90 -15.92
CA PRO A 112 -6.33 9.56 -16.24
C PRO A 112 -5.23 9.05 -15.32
N GLY A 113 -4.30 9.92 -14.89
CA GLY A 113 -3.27 9.57 -13.92
C GLY A 113 -3.85 9.07 -12.60
N ILE A 114 -4.87 9.76 -12.06
CA ILE A 114 -5.59 9.34 -10.84
C ILE A 114 -6.30 8.00 -11.07
N ILE A 115 -7.01 7.83 -12.17
CA ILE A 115 -7.71 6.58 -12.49
C ILE A 115 -6.74 5.40 -12.59
N LYS A 116 -5.56 5.62 -13.18
CA LYS A 116 -4.53 4.58 -13.32
C LYS A 116 -3.84 4.29 -11.99
N SER A 117 -3.59 5.29 -11.15
CA SER A 117 -3.03 5.05 -9.80
C SER A 117 -3.98 4.18 -8.96
N ILE A 118 -5.30 4.42 -9.04
CA ILE A 118 -6.31 3.57 -8.42
C ILE A 118 -6.28 2.15 -9.01
N SER A 119 -6.17 2.01 -10.34
CA SER A 119 -6.11 0.70 -11.00
C SER A 119 -4.88 -0.12 -10.62
N TYR A 120 -3.77 0.52 -10.27
CA TYR A 120 -2.51 -0.12 -9.88
C TYR A 120 -2.38 -0.33 -8.37
N SER A 121 -3.32 0.14 -7.58
CA SER A 121 -3.23 0.16 -6.11
C SER A 121 -3.07 -1.23 -5.47
N GLN A 122 -3.54 -2.29 -6.11
CA GLN A 122 -3.47 -3.65 -5.60
C GLN A 122 -2.20 -4.40 -6.02
N THR A 123 -1.35 -3.80 -6.86
CA THR A 123 -0.15 -4.47 -7.45
C THR A 123 0.77 -5.09 -6.41
N LEU A 124 1.02 -4.41 -5.29
CA LEU A 124 1.90 -4.93 -4.24
C LEU A 124 1.33 -6.17 -3.54
N TYR A 125 0.01 -6.22 -3.34
CA TYR A 125 -0.68 -7.39 -2.78
C TYR A 125 -0.68 -8.56 -3.78
N VAL A 126 -0.88 -8.27 -5.06
CA VAL A 126 -0.78 -9.28 -6.15
C VAL A 126 0.61 -9.90 -6.18
N LEU A 127 1.68 -9.10 -6.07
CA LEU A 127 3.05 -9.63 -5.99
C LEU A 127 3.26 -10.60 -4.82
N ARG A 128 2.55 -10.41 -3.71
CA ARG A 128 2.60 -11.34 -2.56
C ARG A 128 1.94 -12.66 -2.88
N ASP A 129 0.77 -12.61 -3.51
CA ASP A 129 -0.08 -13.78 -3.72
C ASP A 129 0.28 -14.58 -4.98
N GLU A 130 0.84 -13.93 -5.98
CA GLU A 130 1.23 -14.54 -7.25
C GLU A 130 2.75 -14.34 -7.50
N PRO A 131 3.62 -15.13 -6.84
CA PRO A 131 5.08 -14.95 -6.95
C PRO A 131 5.63 -15.17 -8.35
N SER A 132 4.89 -15.84 -9.23
CA SER A 132 5.24 -16.04 -10.63
C SER A 132 5.08 -14.78 -11.49
N LEU A 133 4.25 -13.82 -11.04
CA LEU A 133 4.06 -12.56 -11.75
C LEU A 133 5.17 -11.57 -11.44
N THR A 134 5.62 -10.89 -12.47
CA THR A 134 6.66 -9.86 -12.38
C THR A 134 6.24 -8.62 -13.16
N TYR A 135 6.74 -7.48 -12.76
CA TYR A 135 6.61 -6.21 -13.48
C TYR A 135 5.19 -5.97 -14.02
N ASN A 136 5.04 -5.96 -15.35
CA ASN A 136 3.79 -5.64 -16.01
C ASN A 136 2.66 -6.63 -15.67
N GLY A 137 2.96 -7.92 -15.50
CA GLY A 137 1.95 -8.93 -15.19
C GLY A 137 1.21 -8.66 -13.87
N ALA A 138 1.92 -8.22 -12.83
CA ALA A 138 1.31 -7.85 -11.56
C ALA A 138 0.46 -6.58 -11.68
N ILE A 139 0.89 -5.60 -12.50
CA ILE A 139 0.14 -4.38 -12.78
C ILE A 139 -1.14 -4.70 -13.55
N GLU A 140 -1.06 -5.52 -14.59
CA GLU A 140 -2.22 -5.97 -15.38
C GLU A 140 -3.23 -6.74 -14.52
N ARG A 141 -2.74 -7.62 -13.65
CA ARG A 141 -3.59 -8.34 -12.70
C ARG A 141 -4.33 -7.40 -11.76
N SER A 142 -3.62 -6.41 -11.20
CA SER A 142 -4.25 -5.36 -10.38
C SER A 142 -5.32 -4.58 -11.16
N MET A 143 -5.05 -4.22 -12.42
CA MET A 143 -6.02 -3.54 -13.27
C MET A 143 -7.28 -4.36 -13.51
N ALA A 144 -7.12 -5.66 -13.78
CA ALA A 144 -8.23 -6.58 -14.01
C ALA A 144 -9.10 -6.75 -12.75
N MET A 145 -8.47 -6.90 -11.59
CA MET A 145 -9.19 -6.96 -10.30
C MET A 145 -9.96 -5.67 -9.99
N MET A 146 -9.38 -4.51 -10.32
CA MET A 146 -9.97 -3.19 -10.04
C MET A 146 -11.03 -2.77 -11.07
N GLU A 147 -11.30 -3.59 -12.09
CA GLU A 147 -12.35 -3.29 -13.06
C GLU A 147 -13.73 -3.35 -12.40
N GLY A 148 -14.50 -2.26 -12.51
CA GLY A 148 -15.79 -2.09 -11.83
C GLY A 148 -15.70 -1.58 -10.39
N HIS A 149 -14.52 -1.61 -9.73
CA HIS A 149 -14.34 -1.28 -8.31
C HIS A 149 -13.56 0.02 -8.04
N LYS A 150 -13.17 0.75 -9.10
CA LYS A 150 -12.34 1.96 -8.99
C LYS A 150 -13.03 3.06 -8.18
N MET A 151 -14.33 3.23 -8.37
CA MET A 151 -15.11 4.25 -7.64
C MET A 151 -15.25 3.89 -6.17
N ASP A 152 -15.51 2.63 -5.84
CA ASP A 152 -15.59 2.16 -4.46
C ASP A 152 -14.28 2.38 -3.71
N TYR A 153 -13.16 2.05 -4.36
CA TYR A 153 -11.82 2.30 -3.81
C TYR A 153 -11.53 3.80 -3.64
N PHE A 154 -11.89 4.61 -4.63
CA PHE A 154 -11.74 6.06 -4.55
C PHE A 154 -12.52 6.64 -3.38
N LEU A 155 -13.78 6.26 -3.22
CA LEU A 155 -14.61 6.70 -2.10
C LEU A 155 -14.08 6.19 -0.75
N LEU A 156 -13.51 4.99 -0.72
CA LEU A 156 -12.86 4.45 0.47
C LEU A 156 -11.67 5.32 0.89
N ILE A 157 -10.78 5.68 -0.04
CA ILE A 157 -9.66 6.60 0.23
C ILE A 157 -10.19 7.97 0.67
N LEU A 158 -11.19 8.51 -0.02
CA LEU A 158 -11.78 9.80 0.30
C LEU A 158 -12.36 9.82 1.73
N SER A 159 -12.87 8.70 2.21
CA SER A 159 -13.41 8.57 3.57
C SER A 159 -12.36 8.75 4.68
N PHE A 160 -11.07 8.67 4.34
CA PHE A 160 -9.95 8.91 5.26
C PHE A 160 -9.47 10.37 5.27
N ILE A 161 -10.01 11.25 4.40
CA ILE A 161 -9.51 12.63 4.27
C ILE A 161 -9.57 13.38 5.60
N GLY A 162 -10.65 13.18 6.37
CA GLY A 162 -10.79 13.78 7.71
C GLY A 162 -9.70 13.32 8.69
N TRP A 163 -9.32 12.06 8.62
CA TRP A 163 -8.23 11.50 9.43
C TRP A 163 -6.88 12.10 9.04
N TYR A 164 -6.61 12.28 7.74
CA TYR A 164 -5.38 12.92 7.26
C TYR A 164 -5.30 14.39 7.71
N ILE A 165 -6.42 15.12 7.72
CA ILE A 165 -6.47 16.48 8.25
C ILE A 165 -6.11 16.49 9.74
N LEU A 166 -6.66 15.57 10.54
CA LEU A 166 -6.29 15.41 11.95
C LEU A 166 -4.82 15.05 12.14
N GLY A 167 -4.26 14.21 11.25
CA GLY A 167 -2.83 13.89 11.22
C GLY A 167 -1.96 15.13 11.03
N ILE A 168 -2.34 16.03 10.14
CA ILE A 168 -1.63 17.30 9.90
C ILE A 168 -1.75 18.23 11.11
N ILE A 169 -2.96 18.39 11.67
CA ILE A 169 -3.20 19.24 12.85
C ILE A 169 -2.40 18.75 14.06
N SER A 170 -2.17 17.43 14.19
CA SER A 170 -1.34 16.85 15.24
C SER A 170 0.18 16.95 14.99
N LEU A 171 0.61 17.83 14.07
CA LEU A 171 2.01 17.99 13.65
C LEU A 171 2.66 16.68 13.16
N GLY A 172 1.84 15.81 12.54
CA GLY A 172 2.30 14.55 11.97
C GLY A 172 2.27 13.35 12.93
N ILE A 173 2.14 13.56 14.24
CA ILE A 173 2.10 12.47 15.22
C ILE A 173 0.91 11.52 14.96
N GLY A 174 -0.24 12.08 14.56
CA GLY A 174 -1.44 11.31 14.23
C GLY A 174 -1.23 10.27 13.13
N PHE A 175 -0.29 10.46 12.22
CA PHE A 175 -0.02 9.49 11.15
C PHE A 175 0.48 8.14 11.67
N LEU A 176 1.03 8.06 12.88
CA LEU A 176 1.42 6.80 13.50
C LEU A 176 0.22 5.86 13.76
N TRP A 177 -0.97 6.41 13.94
CA TRP A 177 -2.22 5.64 14.09
C TRP A 177 -3.01 5.55 12.79
N ILE A 178 -3.01 6.63 12.01
CA ILE A 178 -3.77 6.71 10.75
C ILE A 178 -3.22 5.71 9.72
N ASN A 179 -1.90 5.64 9.56
CA ASN A 179 -1.31 4.76 8.55
C ASN A 179 -1.57 3.26 8.79
N PRO A 180 -1.36 2.70 10.00
CA PRO A 180 -1.73 1.31 10.24
C PRO A 180 -3.23 1.06 10.04
N TYR A 181 -4.09 2.03 10.41
CA TYR A 181 -5.52 1.94 10.17
C TYR A 181 -5.86 1.88 8.68
N VAL A 182 -5.29 2.76 7.88
CA VAL A 182 -5.48 2.77 6.42
C VAL A 182 -4.92 1.49 5.80
N SER A 183 -3.69 1.09 6.12
CA SER A 183 -3.07 -0.12 5.58
C SER A 183 -3.87 -1.38 5.91
N ARG A 184 -4.42 -1.47 7.13
CA ARG A 184 -5.32 -2.57 7.51
C ARG A 184 -6.61 -2.54 6.68
N THR A 185 -7.19 -1.38 6.49
CA THR A 185 -8.41 -1.24 5.68
C THR A 185 -8.16 -1.68 4.24
N MET A 186 -7.02 -1.28 3.65
CA MET A 186 -6.66 -1.68 2.28
C MET A 186 -6.39 -3.18 2.16
N ALA A 187 -5.78 -3.80 3.17
CA ALA A 187 -5.59 -5.24 3.21
C ALA A 187 -6.93 -6.00 3.23
N ILE A 188 -7.90 -5.54 4.03
CA ILE A 188 -9.25 -6.14 4.08
C ILE A 188 -9.98 -5.93 2.74
N TYR A 189 -9.84 -4.74 2.14
CA TYR A 189 -10.41 -4.46 0.83
C TYR A 189 -9.84 -5.38 -0.25
N TYR A 190 -8.52 -5.59 -0.25
CA TYR A 190 -7.86 -6.50 -1.18
C TYR A 190 -8.40 -7.94 -1.07
N GLU A 191 -8.60 -8.47 0.14
CA GLU A 191 -9.14 -9.81 0.34
C GLU A 191 -10.54 -9.97 -0.27
N ASP A 192 -11.43 -9.01 -0.03
CA ASP A 192 -12.78 -9.04 -0.59
C ASP A 192 -12.74 -8.91 -2.13
N LEU A 193 -11.87 -8.05 -2.66
CA LEU A 193 -11.69 -7.86 -4.10
C LEU A 193 -11.15 -9.12 -4.77
N LYS A 194 -10.15 -9.75 -4.16
CA LYS A 194 -9.55 -11.00 -4.63
C LYS A 194 -10.59 -12.12 -4.69
N SER A 195 -11.33 -12.31 -3.61
CA SER A 195 -12.40 -13.32 -3.53
C SER A 195 -13.47 -13.12 -4.61
N GLU A 196 -13.88 -11.87 -4.86
CA GLU A 196 -14.85 -11.57 -5.93
C GLU A 196 -14.30 -11.85 -7.32
N TYR A 197 -13.03 -11.47 -7.56
CA TYR A 197 -12.36 -11.72 -8.82
C TYR A 197 -12.21 -13.21 -9.14
N GLU A 198 -11.78 -14.02 -8.15
CA GLU A 198 -11.64 -15.46 -8.30
C GLU A 198 -12.99 -16.13 -8.59
N ASN A 199 -14.06 -15.75 -7.89
CA ASN A 199 -15.40 -16.25 -8.14
C ASN A 199 -15.92 -15.93 -9.54
N LYS A 200 -15.61 -14.75 -10.07
CA LYS A 200 -15.98 -14.37 -11.45
C LYS A 200 -15.19 -15.13 -12.53
N THR A 201 -13.98 -15.59 -12.19
CA THR A 201 -13.12 -16.31 -13.15
C THR A 201 -13.50 -17.81 -13.22
N ILE A 202 -14.13 -18.34 -12.17
CA ILE A 202 -14.56 -19.75 -12.08
C ILE A 202 -15.99 -19.96 -12.64
N ALA A 203 -16.82 -18.90 -12.66
CA ALA A 203 -18.19 -18.94 -13.16
C ALA A 203 -18.26 -18.78 -14.68
#